data_96258c8afbffa8149cd8b356b749d86f
#
_entry.id   96258c8afbffa8149cd8b356b749d86f
#
_cell.length_a   1.000
_cell.length_b   1.000
_cell.length_c   1.000
_cell.angle_alpha   90.00
_cell.angle_beta   90.00
_cell.angle_gamma   90.00
#
_symmetry.space_group_name_H-M   'P 1'
#
loop_
_entity.id
_entity.type
_entity.pdbx_description
1 polymer ?
#
loop_
_entity_poly.entity_id
_entity_poly.type
_entity_poly.pdbx_seq_one_letter_code
_entity_poly.pdbx_strand_id
1 'polypeptide(L)'
;MEFKRGDIVTVNLNPKKGHEVGKIRPAVIISGDDENAILDTVILLPLSTDLIEDMHPYRFRLAKRDNLKQDSDILLNQIRTLSKQRIGKKIAGLKDGEYDFIIKLLCKNFI
;
A
#
# COMPACT_ATOMS: atom_id res chain seq x y z
N MET A 1 -12.40 -4.04 -13.42
CA MET A 1 -11.02 -3.53 -13.34
C MET A 1 -10.14 -4.54 -12.63
N GLU A 2 -9.02 -4.87 -13.23
CA GLU A 2 -8.07 -5.80 -12.63
C GLU A 2 -7.01 -5.05 -11.84
N PHE A 3 -6.77 -5.50 -10.62
CA PHE A 3 -5.70 -5.00 -9.78
C PHE A 3 -4.60 -6.05 -9.71
N LYS A 4 -3.36 -5.60 -9.76
CA LYS A 4 -2.21 -6.48 -9.74
C LYS A 4 -1.31 -6.19 -8.55
N ARG A 5 -0.62 -7.24 -8.12
CA ARG A 5 0.38 -7.13 -7.07
C ARG A 5 1.41 -6.05 -7.45
N GLY A 6 1.65 -5.14 -6.52
CA GLY A 6 2.58 -4.03 -6.75
C GLY A 6 1.96 -2.78 -7.35
N ASP A 7 0.68 -2.83 -7.73
CA ASP A 7 0.00 -1.61 -8.18
C ASP A 7 -0.16 -0.63 -7.04
N ILE A 8 0.08 0.65 -7.33
CA ILE A 8 -0.22 1.75 -6.40
C ILE A 8 -1.53 2.36 -6.86
N VAL A 9 -2.52 2.33 -5.99
CA VAL A 9 -3.90 2.73 -6.30
C VAL A 9 -4.38 3.76 -5.29
N THR A 10 -5.38 4.56 -5.67
CA THR A 10 -6.10 5.38 -4.69
C THR A 10 -7.10 4.50 -3.96
N VAL A 11 -7.28 4.75 -2.66
CA VAL A 11 -8.17 3.96 -1.84
C VAL A 11 -8.84 4.84 -0.79
N ASN A 12 -10.12 4.58 -0.53
CA ASN A 12 -10.87 5.27 0.50
C ASN A 12 -10.73 4.51 1.82
N LEU A 13 -9.97 5.07 2.76
CA LEU A 13 -9.71 4.49 4.07
C LEU A 13 -10.63 5.02 5.16
N ASN A 14 -11.63 5.83 4.80
CA ASN A 14 -12.62 6.31 5.76
C ASN A 14 -13.61 5.19 6.13
N PRO A 15 -14.19 5.20 7.34
CA PRO A 15 -13.89 6.15 8.42
C PRO A 15 -12.58 5.79 9.13
N LYS A 16 -11.88 6.83 9.59
CA LYS A 16 -10.70 6.66 10.43
C LYS A 16 -11.13 6.26 11.84
N LYS A 17 -10.40 5.31 12.44
CA LYS A 17 -10.61 4.91 13.83
C LYS A 17 -9.30 5.01 14.59
N GLY A 18 -9.29 5.80 15.68
CA GLY A 18 -8.13 5.95 16.53
C GLY A 18 -6.89 6.39 15.77
N HIS A 19 -5.82 5.60 15.86
CA HIS A 19 -4.54 5.89 15.22
C HIS A 19 -4.40 5.32 13.81
N GLU A 20 -5.46 4.75 13.26
CA GLU A 20 -5.47 4.30 11.88
C GLU A 20 -5.46 5.49 10.93
N VAL A 21 -4.80 5.33 9.77
CA VAL A 21 -4.90 6.34 8.72
C VAL A 21 -6.29 6.32 8.10
N GLY A 22 -6.81 7.49 7.79
CA GLY A 22 -8.09 7.65 7.10
C GLY A 22 -7.89 8.35 5.77
N LYS A 23 -8.97 8.96 5.26
CA LYS A 23 -9.00 9.72 4.00
C LYS A 23 -8.87 8.83 2.77
N ILE A 24 -8.87 9.48 1.62
CA ILE A 24 -8.49 8.87 0.35
C ILE A 24 -6.98 9.03 0.20
N ARG A 25 -6.29 7.89 0.05
CA ARG A 25 -4.82 7.85 0.02
C ARG A 25 -4.34 6.91 -1.06
N PRO A 26 -3.09 7.07 -1.51
CA PRO A 26 -2.43 6.00 -2.24
C PRO A 26 -2.18 4.81 -1.33
N ALA A 27 -2.21 3.63 -1.92
CA ALA A 27 -1.85 2.38 -1.23
C ALA A 27 -1.27 1.41 -2.24
N VAL A 28 -0.39 0.53 -1.77
CA VAL A 28 0.19 -0.50 -2.64
C VAL A 28 -0.50 -1.84 -2.39
N ILE A 29 -0.92 -2.49 -3.46
CA ILE A 29 -1.54 -3.82 -3.40
C ILE A 29 -0.43 -4.85 -3.23
N ILE A 30 -0.55 -5.68 -2.19
CA ILE A 30 0.42 -6.73 -1.91
C ILE A 30 -0.15 -8.13 -2.05
N SER A 31 -1.47 -8.27 -2.12
CA SER A 31 -2.09 -9.57 -2.39
C SER A 31 -1.75 -10.06 -3.80
N GLY A 32 -1.65 -11.37 -3.95
CA GLY A 32 -1.26 -11.99 -5.21
C GLY A 32 -2.29 -11.80 -6.32
N ASP A 33 -1.82 -11.90 -7.56
CA ASP A 33 -2.69 -11.67 -8.73
C ASP A 33 -3.85 -12.65 -8.79
N ASP A 34 -3.65 -13.90 -8.37
CA ASP A 34 -4.72 -14.90 -8.34
C ASP A 34 -5.81 -14.52 -7.33
N GLU A 35 -5.40 -14.09 -6.12
CA GLU A 35 -6.34 -13.61 -5.11
C GLU A 35 -7.11 -12.40 -5.62
N ASN A 36 -6.39 -11.46 -6.24
CA ASN A 36 -6.98 -10.22 -6.73
C ASN A 36 -8.03 -10.47 -7.81
N ALA A 37 -7.86 -11.55 -8.58
CA ALA A 37 -8.82 -11.91 -9.63
C ALA A 37 -10.07 -12.60 -9.06
N ILE A 38 -9.91 -13.37 -7.98
CA ILE A 38 -10.96 -14.26 -7.47
C ILE A 38 -11.75 -13.64 -6.32
N LEU A 39 -11.07 -12.98 -5.38
CA LEU A 39 -11.71 -12.45 -4.18
C LEU A 39 -12.25 -11.04 -4.39
N ASP A 40 -13.24 -10.66 -3.60
CA ASP A 40 -13.81 -9.32 -3.61
C ASP A 40 -13.03 -8.34 -2.74
N THR A 41 -11.91 -8.79 -2.20
CA THR A 41 -11.03 -8.00 -1.33
C THR A 41 -9.61 -8.02 -1.86
N VAL A 42 -8.83 -7.04 -1.39
CA VAL A 42 -7.39 -6.97 -1.64
C VAL A 42 -6.68 -6.69 -0.32
N ILE A 43 -5.43 -7.12 -0.23
CA ILE A 43 -4.56 -6.79 0.90
C ILE A 43 -3.62 -5.69 0.44
N LEU A 44 -3.52 -4.63 1.22
CA LEU A 44 -2.73 -3.47 0.83
C LEU A 44 -2.00 -2.82 2.02
N LEU A 45 -1.06 -1.96 1.67
CA LEU A 45 -0.31 -1.13 2.61
C LEU A 45 -0.56 0.33 2.24
N PRO A 46 -1.09 1.16 3.17
CA PRO A 46 -1.30 2.57 2.88
C PRO A 46 0.01 3.33 2.76
N LEU A 47 -0.02 4.42 2.01
CA LEU A 47 1.09 5.36 1.89
C LEU A 47 0.76 6.66 2.63
N SER A 48 1.79 7.34 3.12
CA SER A 48 1.65 8.65 3.76
C SER A 48 2.69 9.61 3.18
N THR A 49 2.27 10.84 2.87
CA THR A 49 3.19 11.91 2.49
C THR A 49 3.81 12.60 3.69
N ASP A 50 3.35 12.28 4.89
CA ASP A 50 3.96 12.74 6.13
C ASP A 50 5.19 11.87 6.41
N LEU A 51 6.34 12.31 5.92
CA LEU A 51 7.57 11.54 5.97
C LEU A 51 8.17 11.59 7.36
N ILE A 52 8.44 10.42 7.95
CA ILE A 52 9.05 10.31 9.27
C ILE A 52 10.34 9.51 9.15
N GLU A 53 11.43 10.07 9.66
CA GLU A 53 12.73 9.41 9.63
C GLU A 53 12.85 8.35 10.72
N ASP A 54 13.80 7.44 10.55
CA ASP A 54 14.19 6.43 11.55
C ASP A 54 13.03 5.52 11.98
N MET A 55 12.14 5.19 11.05
CA MET A 55 11.00 4.30 11.31
C MET A 55 11.17 2.91 10.73
N HIS A 56 12.37 2.58 10.26
CA HIS A 56 12.67 1.22 9.83
C HIS A 56 12.63 0.27 11.05
N PRO A 57 11.99 -0.89 10.99
CA PRO A 57 11.42 -1.56 9.80
C PRO A 57 9.91 -1.33 9.59
N TYR A 58 9.33 -0.31 10.19
CA TYR A 58 7.87 -0.10 10.16
C TYR A 58 7.40 0.74 8.98
N ARG A 59 8.32 1.47 8.34
CA ARG A 59 8.05 2.26 7.15
C ARG A 59 9.11 2.02 6.09
N PHE A 60 8.71 2.12 4.84
CA PHE A 60 9.63 2.07 3.69
C PHE A 60 9.43 3.33 2.86
N ARG A 61 10.51 4.11 2.65
CA ARG A 61 10.47 5.33 1.85
C ARG A 61 10.40 4.99 0.36
N LEU A 62 9.37 5.48 -0.31
CA LEU A 62 9.14 5.28 -1.73
C LEU A 62 9.24 6.61 -2.46
N ALA A 63 10.13 6.67 -3.48
CA ALA A 63 10.26 7.86 -4.30
C ALA A 63 9.04 8.04 -5.21
N LYS A 64 8.67 9.29 -5.44
CA LYS A 64 7.59 9.64 -6.36
C LYS A 64 7.86 9.07 -7.75
N ARG A 65 6.79 8.73 -8.46
CA ARG A 65 6.83 8.15 -9.80
C ARG A 65 5.46 8.25 -10.45
N ASP A 66 5.44 8.39 -11.77
CA ASP A 66 4.18 8.45 -12.55
C ASP A 66 3.19 9.44 -11.92
N ASN A 67 1.98 8.97 -11.56
CA ASN A 67 0.97 9.81 -10.93
C ASN A 67 1.02 9.79 -9.40
N LEU A 68 2.00 9.15 -8.81
CA LEU A 68 2.35 9.34 -7.39
C LEU A 68 3.25 10.57 -7.33
N LYS A 69 2.67 11.71 -6.99
CA LYS A 69 3.29 13.03 -7.17
C LYS A 69 4.29 13.41 -6.08
N GLN A 70 4.28 12.72 -4.96
CA GLN A 70 5.14 13.04 -3.81
C GLN A 70 5.82 11.79 -3.30
N ASP A 71 7.05 11.94 -2.78
CA ASP A 71 7.69 10.89 -2.01
C ASP A 71 6.78 10.50 -0.86
N SER A 72 6.71 9.24 -0.56
CA SER A 72 5.77 8.71 0.41
C SER A 72 6.41 7.61 1.24
N ASP A 73 5.93 7.44 2.47
CA ASP A 73 6.27 6.29 3.28
C ASP A 73 5.20 5.23 3.14
N ILE A 74 5.60 4.00 2.85
CA ILE A 74 4.72 2.84 2.92
C ILE A 74 4.61 2.46 4.39
N LEU A 75 3.38 2.38 4.90
CA LEU A 75 3.10 2.10 6.31
C LEU A 75 2.94 0.59 6.51
N LEU A 76 4.05 -0.12 6.74
CA LEU A 76 4.02 -1.57 6.85
C LEU A 76 3.20 -2.07 8.04
N ASN A 77 3.16 -1.30 9.13
CA ASN A 77 2.41 -1.69 10.31
C ASN A 77 0.90 -1.44 10.19
N GLN A 78 0.45 -0.89 9.07
CA GLN A 78 -0.97 -0.64 8.83
C GLN A 78 -1.53 -1.48 7.68
N ILE A 79 -1.01 -2.68 7.52
CA ILE A 79 -1.53 -3.65 6.57
C ILE A 79 -3.03 -3.85 6.77
N ARG A 80 -3.80 -3.84 5.68
CA ARG A 80 -5.26 -3.95 5.72
C ARG A 80 -5.77 -4.80 4.58
N THR A 81 -6.87 -5.50 4.86
CA THR A 81 -7.71 -6.14 3.84
C THR A 81 -8.93 -5.25 3.62
N LEU A 82 -9.16 -4.85 2.40
CA LEU A 82 -10.28 -3.97 2.04
C LEU A 82 -11.09 -4.52 0.88
N SER A 83 -12.38 -4.14 0.86
CA SER A 83 -13.23 -4.41 -0.28
C SER A 83 -12.72 -3.68 -1.52
N LYS A 84 -12.78 -4.35 -2.67
CA LYS A 84 -12.45 -3.73 -3.96
C LYS A 84 -13.26 -2.47 -4.23
N GLN A 85 -14.45 -2.35 -3.64
CA GLN A 85 -15.30 -1.17 -3.79
C GLN A 85 -14.66 0.11 -3.25
N ARG A 86 -13.67 -0.03 -2.35
CA ARG A 86 -12.95 1.12 -1.80
C ARG A 86 -11.82 1.61 -2.70
N ILE A 87 -11.49 0.86 -3.73
CA ILE A 87 -10.35 1.16 -4.60
C ILE A 87 -10.80 2.05 -5.75
N GLY A 88 -10.06 3.14 -5.97
CA GLY A 88 -10.30 4.05 -7.08
C GLY A 88 -9.58 3.60 -8.34
N LYS A 89 -8.40 4.17 -8.59
CA LYS A 89 -7.68 3.92 -9.83
C LYS A 89 -6.19 3.67 -9.57
N LYS A 90 -5.55 2.99 -10.51
CA LYS A 90 -4.09 2.83 -10.49
C LYS A 90 -3.44 4.16 -10.86
N ILE A 91 -2.46 4.57 -10.07
CA ILE A 91 -1.71 5.82 -10.28
C ILE A 91 -0.22 5.58 -10.54
N ALA A 92 0.31 4.45 -10.12
CA ALA A 92 1.73 4.11 -10.27
C ALA A 92 1.91 2.62 -10.02
N GLY A 93 3.15 2.17 -9.97
CA GLY A 93 3.50 0.80 -9.64
C GLY A 93 4.86 0.73 -8.96
N LEU A 94 5.10 -0.37 -8.27
CA LEU A 94 6.40 -0.67 -7.71
C LEU A 94 7.36 -1.05 -8.83
N LYS A 95 8.63 -0.67 -8.68
CA LYS A 95 9.70 -1.06 -9.59
C LYS A 95 10.22 -2.44 -9.24
N ASP A 96 10.96 -3.03 -10.18
CA ASP A 96 11.58 -4.33 -9.97
C ASP A 96 12.42 -4.34 -8.70
N GLY A 97 12.22 -5.38 -7.88
CA GLY A 97 12.92 -5.54 -6.61
C GLY A 97 12.28 -4.84 -5.42
N GLU A 98 11.50 -3.79 -5.63
CA GLU A 98 10.85 -3.08 -4.53
C GLU A 98 9.82 -3.96 -3.84
N TYR A 99 9.02 -4.67 -4.61
CA TYR A 99 8.00 -5.56 -4.06
C TYR A 99 8.62 -6.61 -3.16
N ASP A 100 9.65 -7.30 -3.66
CA ASP A 100 10.31 -8.37 -2.89
C ASP A 100 10.94 -7.83 -1.62
N PHE A 101 11.55 -6.66 -1.68
CA PHE A 101 12.14 -6.02 -0.51
C PHE A 101 11.07 -5.69 0.54
N ILE A 102 9.97 -5.09 0.10
CA ILE A 102 8.86 -4.71 0.98
C ILE A 102 8.25 -5.94 1.66
N ILE A 103 8.02 -7.02 0.90
CA ILE A 103 7.45 -8.24 1.45
C ILE A 103 8.40 -8.88 2.48
N LYS A 104 9.69 -8.91 2.20
CA LYS A 104 10.67 -9.44 3.15
C LYS A 104 10.69 -8.61 4.44
N LEU A 105 10.62 -7.30 4.31
CA LEU A 105 10.59 -6.40 5.45
C LEU A 105 9.31 -6.59 6.26
N LEU A 106 8.17 -6.71 5.58
CA LEU A 106 6.88 -6.96 6.21
C LEU A 106 6.91 -8.28 6.98
N CYS A 107 7.42 -9.35 6.38
CA CYS A 107 7.50 -10.66 7.03
C CYS A 107 8.36 -10.61 8.29
N LYS A 108 9.45 -9.86 8.29
CA LYS A 108 10.30 -9.70 9.47
C LYS A 108 9.52 -9.12 10.66
N ASN A 109 8.53 -8.29 10.40
CA ASN A 109 7.75 -7.67 11.49
C ASN A 109 6.84 -8.66 12.21
N PHE A 110 6.68 -9.87 11.66
CA PHE A 110 5.82 -10.91 12.25
C PHE A 110 6.59 -12.09 12.82
N ILE A 111 7.91 -12.05 12.83
CA ILE A 111 8.76 -13.14 13.33
C ILE A 111 9.26 -12.84 14.72
#